data_f05e25e9d4864c404a4f79577721496a
#
_entry.id   f05e25e9d4864c404a4f79577721496a
#
_cell.length_a   1.000
_cell.length_b   1.000
_cell.length_c   1.000
_cell.angle_alpha   90.00
_cell.angle_beta   90.00
_cell.angle_gamma   90.00
#
_symmetry.space_group_name_H-M   'P 1'
#
loop_
_entity.id
_entity.type
_entity.pdbx_description
1 polymer ?
#
loop_
_entity_poly.entity_id
_entity_poly.type
_entity_poly.pdbx_seq_one_letter_code
_entity_poly.pdbx_strand_id
1 'polypeptide(L)'
;MACSDSQYLTPFPVLGVLEKRLAFFKQLGVSGVFYNGSGYDYASLDDVQTFTLASMLKSDSLSWSSIVKKYLDKFYPQSGASIYEYCHTLEERVAQNPFALEYYGGIDAAIQAYLIP
;
A
#
# COMPACT_ATOMS: atom_id res chain seq x y z
N MET A 1 -4.84 0.68 8.96
CA MET A 1 -3.99 0.32 7.82
C MET A 1 -2.73 1.17 7.81
N ALA A 2 -1.78 0.94 6.90
CA ALA A 2 -0.52 1.67 6.94
C ALA A 2 -0.73 3.16 6.63
N CYS A 3 -0.39 4.00 7.57
CA CYS A 3 -0.41 5.46 7.46
C CYS A 3 0.64 6.04 8.42
N SER A 4 1.00 7.30 8.22
CA SER A 4 1.80 8.01 9.21
C SER A 4 0.97 8.31 10.44
N ASP A 5 1.54 8.08 11.62
CA ASP A 5 0.85 8.32 12.90
C ASP A 5 0.50 9.79 13.12
N SER A 6 1.21 10.69 12.47
CA SER A 6 1.01 12.13 12.57
C SER A 6 0.10 12.70 11.49
N GLN A 7 -0.12 11.99 10.38
CA GLN A 7 -0.88 12.50 9.24
C GLN A 7 -1.55 11.38 8.44
N TYR A 8 -2.79 11.08 8.77
CA TYR A 8 -3.56 10.00 8.15
C TYR A 8 -3.87 10.20 6.66
N LEU A 9 -3.90 11.44 6.19
CA LEU A 9 -4.16 11.76 4.80
C LEU A 9 -2.90 11.69 3.91
N THR A 10 -1.72 11.61 4.51
CA THR A 10 -0.49 11.42 3.75
C THR A 10 -0.49 10.00 3.17
N PRO A 11 -0.40 9.82 1.84
CA PRO A 11 -0.34 8.49 1.25
C PRO A 11 0.91 7.76 1.72
N PHE A 12 0.73 6.49 2.07
CA PHE A 12 1.80 5.64 2.58
C PHE A 12 1.91 4.39 1.69
N PRO A 13 2.69 4.45 0.60
CA PRO A 13 2.79 3.37 -0.37
C PRO A 13 3.58 2.18 0.21
N VAL A 14 2.87 1.11 0.51
CA VAL A 14 3.43 -0.11 1.15
C VAL A 14 3.06 -1.40 0.43
N LEU A 15 2.27 -1.34 -0.64
CA LEU A 15 1.71 -2.53 -1.28
C LEU A 15 2.80 -3.42 -1.87
N GLY A 16 3.79 -2.84 -2.54
CA GLY A 16 4.92 -3.57 -3.09
C GLY A 16 5.81 -4.20 -2.00
N VAL A 17 5.99 -3.50 -0.88
CA VAL A 17 6.74 -4.02 0.27
C VAL A 17 5.96 -5.16 0.94
N LEU A 18 4.65 -5.02 1.11
CA LEU A 18 3.80 -6.06 1.69
C LEU A 18 3.79 -7.33 0.84
N GLU A 19 3.70 -7.19 -0.47
CA GLU A 19 3.76 -8.33 -1.40
C GLU A 19 5.06 -9.13 -1.23
N LYS A 20 6.20 -8.45 -1.22
CA LYS A 20 7.51 -9.08 -1.03
C LYS A 20 7.63 -9.74 0.35
N ARG A 21 7.15 -9.10 1.40
CA ARG A 21 7.17 -9.65 2.76
C ARG A 21 6.30 -10.88 2.90
N LEU A 22 5.10 -10.86 2.33
CA LEU A 22 4.21 -12.02 2.34
C LEU A 22 4.81 -13.20 1.60
N ALA A 23 5.40 -12.97 0.43
CA ALA A 23 6.12 -14.02 -0.31
C ALA A 23 7.25 -14.63 0.53
N PHE A 24 8.03 -13.80 1.21
CA PHE A 24 9.11 -14.24 2.09
C PHE A 24 8.58 -15.05 3.30
N PHE A 25 7.52 -14.59 3.95
CA PHE A 25 6.91 -15.33 5.07
C PHE A 25 6.41 -16.71 4.64
N LYS A 26 5.82 -16.81 3.46
CA LYS A 26 5.39 -18.09 2.90
C LYS A 26 6.56 -19.03 2.66
N GLN A 27 7.67 -18.53 2.12
CA GLN A 27 8.90 -19.33 1.95
C GLN A 27 9.44 -19.87 3.28
N LEU A 28 9.26 -19.12 4.38
CA LEU A 28 9.66 -19.54 5.72
C LEU A 28 8.66 -20.48 6.40
N GLY A 29 7.53 -20.78 5.75
CA GLY A 29 6.50 -21.64 6.32
C GLY A 29 5.64 -20.98 7.39
N VAL A 30 5.58 -19.64 7.41
CA VAL A 30 4.72 -18.89 8.34
C VAL A 30 3.26 -19.18 8.02
N SER A 31 2.49 -19.66 9.00
CA SER A 31 1.09 -20.08 8.85
C SER A 31 0.08 -18.97 9.17
N GLY A 32 0.50 -17.89 9.79
CA GLY A 32 -0.37 -16.77 10.13
C GLY A 32 0.40 -15.50 10.40
N VAL A 33 -0.23 -14.36 10.13
CA VAL A 33 0.33 -13.03 10.38
C VAL A 33 -0.70 -12.17 11.09
N PHE A 34 -0.23 -11.31 11.98
CA PHE A 34 -1.04 -10.27 12.59
C PHE A 34 -0.62 -8.91 12.02
N TYR A 35 -1.59 -8.17 11.50
CA TYR A 35 -1.38 -6.81 11.04
C TYR A 35 -2.07 -5.83 12.00
N ASN A 36 -1.27 -5.00 12.64
CA ASN A 36 -1.79 -3.87 13.40
C ASN A 36 -2.17 -2.76 12.42
N GLY A 37 -3.45 -2.46 12.32
CA GLY A 37 -3.96 -1.35 11.52
C GLY A 37 -4.01 -0.06 12.33
N SER A 38 -4.17 1.07 11.65
CA SER A 38 -4.32 2.38 12.28
C SER A 38 -5.61 2.50 13.11
N GLY A 39 -6.61 1.68 12.84
CA GLY A 39 -7.92 1.75 13.46
C GLY A 39 -8.73 2.99 13.08
N TYR A 40 -8.28 3.75 12.09
CA TYR A 40 -8.94 4.97 11.62
C TYR A 40 -9.45 4.80 10.21
N ASP A 41 -10.73 5.10 10.01
CA ASP A 41 -11.41 5.00 8.71
C ASP A 41 -11.04 6.14 7.74
N TYR A 42 -10.08 6.99 8.11
CA TYR A 42 -9.72 8.20 7.38
C TYR A 42 -8.34 8.17 6.75
N ALA A 43 -7.65 7.05 6.82
CA ALA A 43 -6.33 6.93 6.18
C ALA A 43 -6.47 6.96 4.66
N SER A 44 -5.52 7.61 4.00
CA SER A 44 -5.50 7.71 2.53
C SER A 44 -5.43 6.31 1.91
N LEU A 45 -6.37 6.02 1.00
CA LEU A 45 -6.46 4.75 0.29
C LEU A 45 -6.62 3.51 1.20
N ASP A 46 -7.22 3.67 2.37
CA ASP A 46 -7.37 2.60 3.35
C ASP A 46 -8.18 1.41 2.82
N ASP A 47 -9.26 1.68 2.10
CA ASP A 47 -10.10 0.66 1.46
C ASP A 47 -9.31 -0.16 0.43
N VAL A 48 -8.52 0.51 -0.42
CA VAL A 48 -7.66 -0.13 -1.43
C VAL A 48 -6.59 -0.99 -0.77
N GLN A 49 -5.92 -0.47 0.25
CA GLN A 49 -4.87 -1.18 0.98
C GLN A 49 -5.42 -2.41 1.71
N THR A 50 -6.54 -2.25 2.41
CA THR A 50 -7.18 -3.34 3.16
C THR A 50 -7.63 -4.47 2.24
N PHE A 51 -8.29 -4.13 1.15
CA PHE A 51 -8.72 -5.13 0.17
C PHE A 51 -7.53 -5.85 -0.47
N THR A 52 -6.49 -5.11 -0.82
CA THR A 52 -5.29 -5.68 -1.45
C THR A 52 -4.57 -6.64 -0.51
N LEU A 53 -4.35 -6.24 0.74
CA LEU A 53 -3.74 -7.09 1.75
C LEU A 53 -4.53 -8.37 1.99
N ALA A 54 -5.85 -8.27 2.19
CA ALA A 54 -6.71 -9.44 2.38
C ALA A 54 -6.67 -10.39 1.18
N SER A 55 -6.64 -9.86 -0.03
CA SER A 55 -6.55 -10.65 -1.26
C SER A 55 -5.21 -11.37 -1.39
N MET A 56 -4.11 -10.70 -1.06
CA MET A 56 -2.77 -11.31 -1.06
C MET A 56 -2.60 -12.41 0.00
N LEU A 57 -3.25 -12.26 1.15
CA LEU A 57 -3.26 -13.29 2.19
C LEU A 57 -4.04 -14.53 1.78
N LYS A 58 -5.08 -14.34 0.98
CA LYS A 58 -5.96 -15.43 0.51
C LYS A 58 -5.39 -16.19 -0.68
N SER A 59 -4.59 -15.54 -1.53
CA SER A 59 -4.09 -16.14 -2.77
C SER A 59 -2.62 -15.84 -3.00
N ASP A 60 -1.87 -16.87 -3.37
CA ASP A 60 -0.43 -16.80 -3.61
C ASP A 60 -0.05 -16.30 -5.00
N SER A 61 -1.01 -16.22 -5.90
CA SER A 61 -0.77 -15.97 -7.33
C SER A 61 -1.07 -14.55 -7.80
N LEU A 62 -1.52 -13.68 -6.89
CA LEU A 62 -1.95 -12.34 -7.25
C LEU A 62 -0.92 -11.28 -6.86
N SER A 63 -0.57 -10.41 -7.82
CA SER A 63 0.22 -9.22 -7.55
C SER A 63 -0.66 -8.10 -6.98
N TRP A 64 -0.07 -7.20 -6.19
CA TRP A 64 -0.78 -6.04 -5.65
C TRP A 64 -1.41 -5.19 -6.77
N SER A 65 -0.70 -5.01 -7.88
CA SER A 65 -1.15 -4.17 -8.99
C SER A 65 -2.41 -4.73 -9.67
N SER A 66 -2.49 -6.04 -9.89
CA SER A 66 -3.67 -6.68 -10.47
C SER A 66 -4.87 -6.63 -9.53
N ILE A 67 -4.64 -6.77 -8.22
CA ILE A 67 -5.70 -6.68 -7.21
C ILE A 67 -6.26 -5.25 -7.14
N VAL A 68 -5.40 -4.25 -7.06
CA VAL A 68 -5.79 -2.83 -7.02
C VAL A 68 -6.58 -2.46 -8.26
N LYS A 69 -6.08 -2.83 -9.44
CA LYS A 69 -6.79 -2.56 -10.70
C LYS A 69 -8.19 -3.15 -10.70
N LYS A 70 -8.34 -4.40 -10.33
CA LYS A 70 -9.63 -5.08 -10.26
C LYS A 70 -10.60 -4.42 -9.26
N TYR A 71 -10.09 -4.03 -8.11
CA TYR A 71 -10.87 -3.32 -7.09
C TYR A 71 -11.37 -1.97 -7.61
N LEU A 72 -10.48 -1.18 -8.19
CA LEU A 72 -10.79 0.15 -8.69
C LEU A 72 -11.76 0.11 -9.88
N ASP A 73 -11.58 -0.83 -10.80
CA ASP A 73 -12.51 -1.03 -11.93
C ASP A 73 -13.93 -1.32 -11.44
N LYS A 74 -14.07 -2.04 -10.34
CA LYS A 74 -15.37 -2.40 -9.76
C LYS A 74 -16.01 -1.27 -8.97
N PHE A 75 -15.24 -0.62 -8.08
CA PHE A 75 -15.80 0.34 -7.11
C PHE A 75 -15.63 1.80 -7.52
N TYR A 76 -14.73 2.08 -8.44
CA TYR A 76 -14.43 3.43 -8.95
C TYR A 76 -14.37 3.44 -10.48
N PRO A 77 -15.46 3.06 -11.18
CA PRO A 77 -15.41 2.84 -12.63
C PRO A 77 -15.04 4.08 -13.44
N GLN A 78 -15.31 5.28 -12.93
CA GLN A 78 -15.01 6.54 -13.64
C GLN A 78 -13.60 7.08 -13.33
N SER A 79 -13.10 6.84 -12.14
CA SER A 79 -11.82 7.40 -11.66
C SER A 79 -10.74 6.33 -11.41
N GLY A 80 -11.09 5.06 -11.52
CA GLY A 80 -10.21 3.94 -11.19
C GLY A 80 -8.88 3.96 -11.93
N ALA A 81 -8.88 4.31 -13.21
CA ALA A 81 -7.66 4.39 -13.99
C ALA A 81 -6.68 5.45 -13.44
N SER A 82 -7.18 6.64 -13.10
CA SER A 82 -6.37 7.71 -12.53
C SER A 82 -5.86 7.38 -11.11
N ILE A 83 -6.71 6.75 -10.29
CA ILE A 83 -6.31 6.30 -8.95
C ILE A 83 -5.25 5.19 -9.06
N TYR A 84 -5.41 4.27 -9.99
CA TYR A 84 -4.41 3.22 -10.24
C TYR A 84 -3.06 3.80 -10.63
N GLU A 85 -3.03 4.73 -11.58
CA GLU A 85 -1.81 5.40 -12.02
C GLU A 85 -1.13 6.14 -10.86
N TYR A 86 -1.92 6.80 -10.03
CA TYR A 86 -1.41 7.47 -8.82
C TYR A 86 -0.77 6.47 -7.85
N CYS A 87 -1.45 5.38 -7.51
CA CYS A 87 -0.91 4.32 -6.64
C CYS A 87 0.38 3.73 -7.23
N HIS A 88 0.36 3.41 -8.52
CA HIS A 88 1.50 2.81 -9.21
C HIS A 88 2.72 3.73 -9.18
N THR A 89 2.52 5.02 -9.47
CA THR A 89 3.59 6.02 -9.42
C THR A 89 4.21 6.13 -8.03
N LEU A 90 3.39 6.13 -6.98
CA LEU A 90 3.89 6.19 -5.60
C LEU A 90 4.72 4.95 -5.25
N GLU A 91 4.23 3.77 -5.59
CA GLU A 91 4.93 2.50 -5.33
C GLU A 91 6.26 2.43 -6.09
N GLU A 92 6.29 2.87 -7.35
CA GLU A 92 7.52 2.93 -8.13
C GLU A 92 8.55 3.89 -7.52
N ARG A 93 8.12 5.06 -7.08
CA ARG A 93 9.01 6.03 -6.44
C ARG A 93 9.61 5.50 -5.14
N VAL A 94 8.82 4.85 -4.32
CA VAL A 94 9.31 4.21 -3.09
C VAL A 94 10.26 3.07 -3.42
N ALA A 95 9.98 2.27 -4.45
CA ALA A 95 10.87 1.20 -4.89
C ALA A 95 12.23 1.68 -5.40
N GLN A 96 12.28 2.87 -6.01
CA GLN A 96 13.51 3.50 -6.50
C GLN A 96 14.26 4.27 -5.42
N ASN A 97 13.61 4.59 -4.31
CA ASN A 97 14.19 5.37 -3.23
C ASN A 97 14.72 4.43 -2.13
N PRO A 98 16.03 4.47 -1.81
CA PRO A 98 16.61 3.61 -0.77
C PRO A 98 16.17 3.97 0.65
N PHE A 99 15.46 5.08 0.85
CA PHE A 99 14.98 5.46 2.16
C PHE A 99 13.82 4.58 2.62
N ALA A 100 13.90 4.13 3.87
CA ALA A 100 12.77 3.45 4.50
C ALA A 100 11.60 4.42 4.68
N LEU A 101 10.38 3.90 4.53
CA LEU A 101 9.18 4.65 4.88
C LEU A 101 9.19 4.92 6.39
N GLU A 102 9.15 6.19 6.76
CA GLU A 102 9.18 6.62 8.15
C GLU A 102 7.76 6.72 8.71
N TYR A 103 7.49 5.95 9.76
CA TYR A 103 6.18 5.94 10.41
C TYR A 103 5.82 7.30 11.04
N TYR A 104 6.82 7.99 11.60
CA TYR A 104 6.65 9.30 12.23
C TYR A 104 7.19 10.47 11.39
N GLY A 105 7.58 10.23 10.16
CA GLY A 105 8.27 11.21 9.32
C GLY A 105 7.42 12.41 8.88
N GLY A 106 6.10 12.30 8.93
CA GLY A 106 5.20 13.36 8.51
C GLY A 106 5.23 13.66 7.02
N ILE A 107 4.54 14.74 6.63
CA ILE A 107 4.38 15.10 5.21
C ILE A 107 5.67 15.60 4.56
N ASP A 108 6.52 16.28 5.30
CA ASP A 108 7.78 16.81 4.75
C ASP A 108 8.71 15.69 4.32
N ALA A 109 8.83 14.64 5.13
CA ALA A 109 9.60 13.44 4.77
C ALA A 109 8.98 12.73 3.56
N ALA A 110 7.66 12.61 3.50
CA ALA A 110 6.95 12.02 2.38
C ALA A 110 7.13 12.83 1.08
N ILE A 111 7.07 14.16 1.16
CA ILE A 111 7.32 15.06 0.03
C ILE A 111 8.72 14.81 -0.54
N GLN A 112 9.74 14.80 0.31
CA GLN A 112 11.12 14.58 -0.12
C GLN A 112 11.36 13.17 -0.66
N ALA A 113 10.68 12.17 -0.09
CA ALA A 113 10.90 10.77 -0.45
C ALA A 113 10.16 10.33 -1.71
N TYR A 114 8.89 10.71 -1.88
CA TYR A 114 8.07 10.13 -2.96
C TYR A 114 6.90 10.99 -3.46
N LEU A 115 6.51 12.08 -2.82
CA LEU A 115 5.35 12.86 -3.23
C LEU A 115 5.63 13.89 -4.33
N ILE A 116 6.85 14.40 -4.42
CA ILE A 116 7.26 15.37 -5.45
C ILE A 116 8.23 14.72 -6.43
N PRO A 117 8.07 15.02 -7.74
CA PRO A 117 8.98 14.54 -8.77
C PRO A 117 10.41 15.06 -8.59
#